data_9c158deae876558f403ef926efbbf95d
#
_entry.id   9c158deae876558f403ef926efbbf95d
#
_cell.length_a   1.000
_cell.length_b   1.000
_cell.length_c   1.000
_cell.angle_alpha   90.00
_cell.angle_beta   90.00
_cell.angle_gamma   90.00
#
_symmetry.space_group_name_H-M   'P 1'
#
loop_
_entity.id
_entity.type
_entity.pdbx_description
1 polymer ?
#
loop_
_entity_poly.entity_id
_entity_poly.type
_entity_poly.pdbx_seq_one_letter_code
_entity_poly.pdbx_strand_id
1 'polypeptide(L)'
;MICALSNKVGAIDLNRLRANLDIAVAKIKRASRLTLLGRSEARLPASPSEARLETFPNPAPSRNYRIHFETDDFTSVCPITGQPDFARIDIDYVPDSLCVESKSLKFYLASYRNERAFNEAVTNRILDDFVKACAPRDATVTAQFSARGGIALTVRAEYPDKAAGREKE
;
A
#
# COMPACT_ATOMS: atom_id res chain seq x y z
N MET A 1 63.84 21.48 -5.07
CA MET A 1 62.94 20.46 -5.63
C MET A 1 61.62 20.51 -4.85
N ILE A 2 60.67 21.36 -5.30
CA ILE A 2 59.42 21.65 -4.64
C ILE A 2 58.33 20.93 -5.40
N CYS A 3 57.74 19.92 -4.76
CA CYS A 3 56.68 19.09 -5.35
C CYS A 3 55.34 19.84 -5.23
N ALA A 4 54.74 20.21 -6.34
CA ALA A 4 53.43 20.88 -6.39
C ALA A 4 52.33 19.82 -6.23
N LEU A 5 51.60 19.85 -5.10
CA LEU A 5 50.37 19.12 -4.88
C LEU A 5 49.21 19.84 -5.62
N SER A 6 48.80 19.28 -6.75
CA SER A 6 47.61 19.71 -7.50
C SER A 6 46.36 19.26 -6.79
N ASN A 7 45.66 20.19 -6.13
CA ASN A 7 44.32 19.99 -5.61
C ASN A 7 43.30 19.92 -6.78
N LYS A 8 42.90 18.72 -7.19
CA LYS A 8 41.70 18.50 -8.02
C LYS A 8 40.46 18.59 -7.14
N VAL A 9 39.98 19.78 -6.89
CA VAL A 9 38.60 19.98 -6.41
C VAL A 9 37.70 19.72 -7.63
N GLY A 10 36.98 18.58 -7.60
CA GLY A 10 36.03 18.23 -8.67
C GLY A 10 34.96 19.32 -8.76
N ALA A 11 34.70 19.81 -9.98
CA ALA A 11 33.68 20.80 -10.25
C ALA A 11 32.31 20.27 -9.78
N ILE A 12 31.67 21.03 -8.89
CA ILE A 12 30.33 20.71 -8.39
C ILE A 12 29.36 20.89 -9.56
N ASP A 13 28.71 19.80 -9.98
CA ASP A 13 27.67 19.83 -11.02
C ASP A 13 26.40 20.48 -10.47
N LEU A 14 26.29 21.80 -10.70
CA LEU A 14 25.14 22.60 -10.27
C LEU A 14 23.81 22.13 -10.89
N ASN A 15 23.82 21.55 -12.08
CA ASN A 15 22.62 21.02 -12.74
C ASN A 15 22.12 19.77 -12.01
N ARG A 16 23.03 18.90 -11.61
CA ARG A 16 22.70 17.70 -10.79
C ARG A 16 22.17 18.07 -9.40
N LEU A 17 22.74 19.11 -8.77
CA LEU A 17 22.24 19.62 -7.49
C LEU A 17 20.84 20.23 -7.64
N ARG A 18 20.59 20.97 -8.70
CA ARG A 18 19.28 21.59 -8.97
C ARG A 18 18.22 20.52 -9.24
N ALA A 19 18.51 19.50 -10.06
CA ALA A 19 17.63 18.37 -10.31
C ALA A 19 17.29 17.59 -9.01
N ASN A 20 18.29 17.36 -8.16
CA ASN A 20 18.07 16.70 -6.86
C ASN A 20 17.22 17.54 -5.90
N LEU A 21 17.39 18.88 -5.94
CA LEU A 21 16.57 19.80 -5.13
C LEU A 21 15.12 19.82 -5.63
N ASP A 22 14.89 19.84 -6.93
CA ASP A 22 13.55 19.82 -7.52
C ASP A 22 12.82 18.51 -7.21
N ILE A 23 13.53 17.37 -7.24
CA ILE A 23 13.02 16.06 -6.82
C ILE A 23 12.68 16.07 -5.33
N ALA A 24 13.55 16.64 -4.49
CA ALA A 24 13.30 16.73 -3.04
C ALA A 24 12.09 17.62 -2.72
N VAL A 25 11.95 18.77 -3.38
CA VAL A 25 10.80 19.68 -3.25
C VAL A 25 9.51 19.02 -3.73
N ALA A 26 9.54 18.29 -4.83
CA ALA A 26 8.38 17.53 -5.32
C ALA A 26 7.97 16.43 -4.34
N LYS A 27 8.94 15.72 -3.72
CA LYS A 27 8.69 14.73 -2.67
C LYS A 27 8.04 15.35 -1.42
N ILE A 28 8.53 16.51 -0.98
CA ILE A 28 7.96 17.24 0.18
C ILE A 28 6.52 17.70 -0.13
N LYS A 29 6.27 18.26 -1.31
CA LYS A 29 4.93 18.67 -1.75
C LYS A 29 3.96 17.48 -1.84
N ARG A 30 4.43 16.28 -2.16
CA ARG A 30 3.60 15.08 -2.23
C ARG A 30 3.30 14.50 -0.85
N ALA A 31 4.25 14.54 0.08
CA ALA A 31 4.03 14.18 1.49
C ALA A 31 3.04 15.13 2.19
N SER A 32 2.98 16.42 1.79
CA SER A 32 2.01 17.39 2.34
C SER A 32 0.56 17.16 1.86
N ARG A 33 0.32 16.18 0.98
CA ARG A 33 -1.02 15.80 0.51
C ARG A 33 -1.73 14.76 1.37
N LEU A 34 -1.07 14.27 2.44
CA LEU A 34 -1.73 13.38 3.39
C LEU A 34 -2.80 14.18 4.17
N THR A 35 -4.06 13.85 3.97
CA THR A 35 -5.18 14.63 4.50
C THR A 35 -5.71 14.10 5.82
N LEU A 36 -5.46 12.82 6.12
CA LEU A 36 -5.94 12.13 7.31
C LEU A 36 -4.94 12.16 8.47
N LEU A 37 -3.66 12.28 8.17
CA LEU A 37 -2.60 12.25 9.17
C LEU A 37 -2.71 13.44 10.13
N GLY A 38 -2.77 13.17 11.44
CA GLY A 38 -2.84 14.21 12.48
C GLY A 38 -4.21 14.87 12.69
N ARG A 39 -5.26 14.53 11.92
CA ARG A 39 -6.61 15.07 12.11
C ARG A 39 -7.45 14.17 13.00
N SER A 40 -8.03 14.72 14.07
CA SER A 40 -8.94 14.01 14.99
C SER A 40 -10.38 13.91 14.50
N GLU A 41 -10.79 14.77 13.53
CA GLU A 41 -12.18 14.86 13.02
C GLU A 41 -12.45 13.97 11.80
N ALA A 42 -11.51 13.12 11.41
CA ALA A 42 -11.68 12.25 10.27
C ALA A 42 -12.82 11.24 10.53
N ARG A 43 -13.87 11.26 9.70
CA ARG A 43 -14.98 10.31 9.73
C ARG A 43 -14.59 9.05 8.95
N LEU A 44 -15.05 7.89 9.45
CA LEU A 44 -14.92 6.65 8.70
C LEU A 44 -15.78 6.72 7.43
N PRO A 45 -15.22 6.38 6.24
CA PRO A 45 -16.00 6.28 5.01
C PRO A 45 -17.16 5.30 5.17
N ALA A 46 -18.27 5.54 4.48
CA ALA A 46 -19.43 4.67 4.55
C ALA A 46 -19.26 3.40 3.73
N SER A 47 -18.43 3.46 2.68
CA SER A 47 -18.13 2.34 1.76
C SER A 47 -16.68 2.40 1.27
N PRO A 48 -16.13 1.27 0.74
CA PRO A 48 -14.80 1.26 0.14
C PRO A 48 -14.65 2.20 -1.06
N SER A 49 -15.72 2.47 -1.80
CA SER A 49 -15.72 3.41 -2.93
C SER A 49 -15.54 4.87 -2.52
N GLU A 50 -15.90 5.22 -1.29
CA GLU A 50 -15.70 6.55 -0.69
C GLU A 50 -14.34 6.67 0.00
N ALA A 51 -13.72 5.54 0.34
CA ALA A 51 -12.43 5.50 1.01
C ALA A 51 -11.30 5.78 0.02
N ARG A 52 -10.24 6.39 0.52
CA ARG A 52 -9.04 6.68 -0.27
C ARG A 52 -7.79 6.18 0.43
N LEU A 53 -7.01 5.37 -0.28
CA LEU A 53 -5.65 5.04 0.13
C LEU A 53 -4.72 6.21 -0.20
N GLU A 54 -4.14 6.83 0.81
CA GLU A 54 -3.14 7.88 0.67
C GLU A 54 -1.75 7.25 0.58
N THR A 55 -0.86 7.92 -0.14
CA THR A 55 0.51 7.45 -0.35
C THR A 55 1.51 8.58 -0.15
N PHE A 56 2.72 8.22 0.24
CA PHE A 56 3.86 9.11 0.36
C PHE A 56 5.08 8.56 -0.39
N PRO A 57 6.06 9.40 -0.74
CA PRO A 57 7.26 8.96 -1.43
C PRO A 57 8.03 7.90 -0.63
N ASN A 58 8.44 6.82 -1.30
CA ASN A 58 9.31 5.81 -0.70
C ASN A 58 10.65 6.46 -0.29
N PRO A 59 11.03 6.40 1.01
CA PRO A 59 12.28 7.01 1.49
C PRO A 59 13.55 6.31 0.98
N ALA A 60 13.44 5.04 0.53
CA ALA A 60 14.58 4.25 0.08
C ALA A 60 14.25 3.46 -1.21
N PRO A 61 13.96 4.13 -2.36
CA PRO A 61 13.43 3.47 -3.56
C PRO A 61 14.45 2.55 -4.25
N SER A 62 15.74 2.72 -3.98
CA SER A 62 16.80 1.83 -4.48
C SER A 62 16.99 0.56 -3.63
N ARG A 63 16.35 0.48 -2.47
CA ARG A 63 16.47 -0.66 -1.57
C ARG A 63 15.32 -1.62 -1.79
N ASN A 64 15.62 -2.92 -1.81
CA ASN A 64 14.62 -3.97 -1.82
C ASN A 64 14.26 -4.33 -0.37
N TYR A 65 13.12 -3.83 0.13
CA TYR A 65 12.59 -4.14 1.45
C TYR A 65 11.09 -4.39 1.39
N ARG A 66 10.59 -5.17 2.33
CA ARG A 66 9.17 -5.54 2.42
C ARG A 66 8.50 -4.79 3.57
N ILE A 67 7.30 -4.32 3.34
CA ILE A 67 6.43 -3.75 4.37
C ILE A 67 5.29 -4.75 4.59
N HIS A 68 4.99 -5.00 5.85
CA HIS A 68 3.90 -5.85 6.29
C HIS A 68 2.90 -5.04 7.12
N PHE A 69 1.62 -5.13 6.76
CA PHE A 69 0.50 -4.64 7.55
C PHE A 69 -0.35 -5.82 7.98
N GLU A 70 -0.81 -5.80 9.22
CA GLU A 70 -1.76 -6.79 9.72
C GLU A 70 -2.87 -6.12 10.53
N THR A 71 -4.07 -6.70 10.51
CA THR A 71 -5.19 -6.30 11.36
C THR A 71 -6.12 -7.49 11.63
N ASP A 72 -6.58 -7.62 12.87
CA ASP A 72 -7.59 -8.59 13.28
C ASP A 72 -9.01 -7.95 13.31
N ASP A 73 -9.13 -6.65 13.03
CA ASP A 73 -10.37 -5.86 13.18
C ASP A 73 -11.18 -5.75 11.88
N PHE A 74 -10.91 -6.58 10.87
CA PHE A 74 -11.62 -6.50 9.60
C PHE A 74 -13.01 -7.12 9.69
N THR A 75 -14.00 -6.39 9.15
CA THR A 75 -15.38 -6.90 9.00
C THR A 75 -15.97 -6.51 7.65
N SER A 76 -16.78 -7.42 7.10
CA SER A 76 -17.66 -7.22 5.94
C SER A 76 -19.01 -7.87 6.21
N VAL A 77 -19.90 -7.90 5.22
CA VAL A 77 -21.24 -8.49 5.36
C VAL A 77 -21.45 -9.54 4.28
N CYS A 78 -21.89 -10.73 4.68
CA CYS A 78 -22.27 -11.76 3.73
C CYS A 78 -23.42 -11.25 2.82
N PRO A 79 -23.28 -11.27 1.48
CA PRO A 79 -24.28 -10.71 0.58
C PRO A 79 -25.60 -11.50 0.60
N ILE A 80 -25.58 -12.77 1.00
CA ILE A 80 -26.74 -13.64 1.01
C ILE A 80 -27.48 -13.58 2.36
N THR A 81 -26.73 -13.77 3.48
CA THR A 81 -27.36 -13.90 4.80
C THR A 81 -27.45 -12.58 5.59
N GLY A 82 -26.69 -11.56 5.18
CA GLY A 82 -26.58 -10.30 5.92
C GLY A 82 -25.84 -10.41 7.24
N GLN A 83 -25.24 -11.56 7.55
CA GLN A 83 -24.42 -11.74 8.75
C GLN A 83 -23.04 -11.07 8.57
N PRO A 84 -22.43 -10.54 9.65
CA PRO A 84 -21.08 -10.01 9.57
C PRO A 84 -20.06 -11.14 9.36
N ASP A 85 -19.10 -10.89 8.48
CA ASP A 85 -17.89 -11.69 8.30
C ASP A 85 -16.73 -10.99 9.01
N PHE A 86 -15.96 -11.73 9.80
CA PHE A 86 -14.78 -11.24 10.51
C PHE A 86 -13.54 -11.90 9.90
N ALA A 87 -12.47 -11.13 9.75
CA ALA A 87 -11.23 -11.67 9.21
C ALA A 87 -9.99 -10.99 9.81
N ARG A 88 -8.89 -11.75 9.84
CA ARG A 88 -7.55 -11.19 9.87
C ARG A 88 -7.12 -10.88 8.44
N ILE A 89 -6.60 -9.68 8.22
CA ILE A 89 -6.03 -9.26 6.93
C ILE A 89 -4.53 -9.03 7.11
N ASP A 90 -3.74 -9.71 6.28
CA ASP A 90 -2.30 -9.51 6.14
C ASP A 90 -2.01 -8.94 4.76
N ILE A 91 -1.25 -7.84 4.67
CA ILE A 91 -0.82 -7.22 3.42
C ILE A 91 0.69 -7.11 3.43
N ASP A 92 1.34 -7.87 2.55
CA ASP A 92 2.78 -7.83 2.32
C ASP A 92 3.08 -7.17 0.98
N TYR A 93 4.01 -6.21 0.94
CA TYR A 93 4.39 -5.60 -0.33
C TYR A 93 5.83 -5.10 -0.36
N VAL A 94 6.39 -5.01 -1.55
CA VAL A 94 7.67 -4.35 -1.85
C VAL A 94 7.36 -3.02 -2.54
N PRO A 95 7.57 -1.87 -1.88
CA PRO A 95 7.26 -0.58 -2.47
C PRO A 95 8.19 -0.27 -3.64
N ASP A 96 7.67 0.38 -4.67
CA ASP A 96 8.49 1.01 -5.71
C ASP A 96 8.74 2.48 -5.37
N SER A 97 8.05 3.40 -5.99
CA SER A 97 8.22 4.85 -5.76
C SER A 97 7.36 5.39 -4.62
N LEU A 98 6.34 4.67 -4.19
CA LEU A 98 5.35 5.09 -3.20
C LEU A 98 5.16 4.04 -2.10
N CYS A 99 4.96 4.53 -0.86
CA CYS A 99 4.49 3.74 0.27
C CYS A 99 3.05 4.13 0.60
N VAL A 100 2.25 3.17 1.06
CA VAL A 100 0.88 3.41 1.56
C VAL A 100 0.93 4.01 2.96
N GLU A 101 0.08 5.01 3.24
CA GLU A 101 -0.04 5.62 4.55
C GLU A 101 -0.99 4.79 5.43
N SER A 102 -0.53 4.41 6.61
CA SER A 102 -1.16 3.41 7.49
C SER A 102 -2.52 3.85 8.04
N LYS A 103 -2.72 5.15 8.34
CA LYS A 103 -4.02 5.65 8.83
C LYS A 103 -5.08 5.62 7.75
N SER A 104 -4.72 5.95 6.50
CA SER A 104 -5.64 5.85 5.36
C SER A 104 -6.01 4.40 5.08
N LEU A 105 -5.05 3.46 5.21
CA LEU A 105 -5.31 2.02 5.09
C LEU A 105 -6.29 1.54 6.17
N LYS A 106 -6.11 1.98 7.43
CA LYS A 106 -7.05 1.68 8.51
C LYS A 106 -8.48 2.14 8.16
N PHE A 107 -8.66 3.37 7.67
CA PHE A 107 -9.96 3.88 7.27
C PHE A 107 -10.54 3.13 6.06
N TYR A 108 -9.70 2.78 5.10
CA TYR A 108 -10.09 1.98 3.94
C TYR A 108 -10.60 0.61 4.36
N LEU A 109 -9.85 -0.14 5.18
CA LEU A 109 -10.29 -1.46 5.65
C LEU A 109 -11.55 -1.37 6.51
N ALA A 110 -11.66 -0.37 7.40
CA ALA A 110 -12.85 -0.16 8.22
C ALA A 110 -14.10 0.25 7.41
N SER A 111 -13.96 0.73 6.17
CA SER A 111 -15.07 1.09 5.30
C SER A 111 -15.87 -0.12 4.80
N TYR A 112 -15.29 -1.32 4.87
CA TYR A 112 -15.95 -2.58 4.48
C TYR A 112 -17.01 -3.07 5.47
N ARG A 113 -17.10 -2.50 6.67
CA ARG A 113 -18.00 -2.97 7.76
C ARG A 113 -19.48 -3.14 7.39
N ASN A 114 -19.95 -2.44 6.35
CA ASN A 114 -21.31 -2.53 5.82
C ASN A 114 -21.34 -3.01 4.35
N GLU A 115 -20.17 -3.32 3.78
CA GLU A 115 -20.06 -3.74 2.38
C GLU A 115 -20.53 -5.19 2.24
N ARG A 116 -21.51 -5.41 1.36
CA ARG A 116 -22.06 -6.74 1.03
C ARG A 116 -21.28 -7.34 -0.13
N ALA A 117 -20.36 -8.25 0.16
CA ALA A 117 -19.56 -8.91 -0.86
C ALA A 117 -19.13 -10.31 -0.40
N PHE A 118 -18.83 -11.19 -1.35
CA PHE A 118 -18.19 -12.47 -1.06
C PHE A 118 -16.74 -12.25 -0.63
N ASN A 119 -16.25 -13.11 0.23
CA ASN A 119 -14.91 -13.03 0.82
C ASN A 119 -13.79 -12.98 -0.23
N GLU A 120 -13.96 -13.74 -1.31
CA GLU A 120 -13.04 -13.76 -2.45
C GLU A 120 -13.00 -12.41 -3.18
N ALA A 121 -14.18 -11.82 -3.41
CA ALA A 121 -14.29 -10.51 -4.05
C ALA A 121 -13.69 -9.39 -3.18
N VAL A 122 -13.91 -9.44 -1.87
CA VAL A 122 -13.33 -8.50 -0.90
C VAL A 122 -11.80 -8.54 -0.96
N THR A 123 -11.21 -9.74 -0.90
CA THR A 123 -9.75 -9.91 -0.88
C THR A 123 -9.10 -9.41 -2.16
N ASN A 124 -9.67 -9.76 -3.33
CA ASN A 124 -9.18 -9.30 -4.63
C ASN A 124 -9.31 -7.78 -4.77
N ARG A 125 -10.45 -7.20 -4.36
CA ARG A 125 -10.65 -5.74 -4.40
C ARG A 125 -9.64 -4.99 -3.53
N ILE A 126 -9.33 -5.50 -2.34
CA ILE A 126 -8.30 -4.90 -1.48
C ILE A 126 -6.95 -4.88 -2.21
N LEU A 127 -6.56 -5.97 -2.87
CA LEU A 127 -5.32 -6.02 -3.64
C LEU A 127 -5.34 -5.02 -4.81
N ASP A 128 -6.41 -5.00 -5.60
CA ASP A 128 -6.54 -4.11 -6.77
C ASP A 128 -6.44 -2.64 -6.38
N ASP A 129 -7.19 -2.22 -5.34
CA ASP A 129 -7.17 -0.85 -4.84
C ASP A 129 -5.79 -0.48 -4.25
N PHE A 130 -5.11 -1.42 -3.58
CA PHE A 130 -3.76 -1.24 -3.05
C PHE A 130 -2.73 -1.06 -4.17
N VAL A 131 -2.77 -1.93 -5.19
CA VAL A 131 -1.90 -1.85 -6.38
C VAL A 131 -2.14 -0.54 -7.12
N LYS A 132 -3.39 -0.14 -7.32
CA LYS A 132 -3.76 1.12 -7.97
C LYS A 132 -3.23 2.34 -7.20
N ALA A 133 -3.20 2.28 -5.87
CA ALA A 133 -2.76 3.40 -5.03
C ALA A 133 -1.24 3.61 -5.08
N CYS A 134 -0.42 2.56 -4.98
CA CYS A 134 1.02 2.68 -4.80
C CYS A 134 1.90 2.02 -5.87
N ALA A 135 1.32 1.27 -6.84
CA ALA A 135 2.04 0.56 -7.89
C ALA A 135 3.29 -0.18 -7.34
N PRO A 136 3.13 -1.15 -6.43
CA PRO A 136 4.23 -1.84 -5.80
C PRO A 136 4.95 -2.76 -6.79
N ARG A 137 6.19 -3.17 -6.50
CA ARG A 137 6.89 -4.18 -7.29
C ARG A 137 6.29 -5.58 -7.10
N ASP A 138 5.75 -5.82 -5.91
CA ASP A 138 5.18 -7.10 -5.48
C ASP A 138 4.19 -6.79 -4.33
N ALA A 139 3.05 -7.44 -4.33
CA ALA A 139 2.08 -7.36 -3.24
C ALA A 139 1.34 -8.68 -3.06
N THR A 140 0.97 -8.98 -1.83
CA THR A 140 0.12 -10.12 -1.46
C THR A 140 -0.88 -9.65 -0.42
N VAL A 141 -2.14 -9.96 -0.61
CA VAL A 141 -3.20 -9.80 0.40
C VAL A 141 -3.67 -11.19 0.81
N THR A 142 -3.61 -11.49 2.10
CA THR A 142 -4.15 -12.72 2.67
C THR A 142 -5.26 -12.36 3.65
N ALA A 143 -6.47 -12.86 3.41
CA ALA A 143 -7.62 -12.71 4.29
C ALA A 143 -8.00 -14.05 4.89
N GLN A 144 -7.94 -14.15 6.22
CA GLN A 144 -8.29 -15.34 6.99
C GLN A 144 -9.61 -15.08 7.68
N PHE A 145 -10.69 -15.59 7.11
CA PHE A 145 -12.06 -15.41 7.63
C PHE A 145 -12.36 -16.38 8.77
N SER A 146 -13.05 -15.89 9.80
CA SER A 146 -13.52 -16.67 10.91
C SER A 146 -14.44 -17.82 10.45
N ALA A 147 -14.29 -18.98 11.06
CA ALA A 147 -15.04 -20.18 10.68
C ALA A 147 -16.55 -19.98 10.82
N ARG A 148 -17.30 -20.42 9.80
CA ARG A 148 -18.76 -20.52 9.81
C ARG A 148 -19.19 -21.95 9.52
N GLY A 149 -20.06 -22.50 10.35
CA GLY A 149 -20.47 -23.90 10.21
C GLY A 149 -19.30 -24.89 10.26
N GLY A 150 -18.21 -24.52 10.98
CA GLY A 150 -16.99 -25.33 11.09
C GLY A 150 -16.02 -25.19 9.92
N ILE A 151 -16.33 -24.37 8.90
CA ILE A 151 -15.46 -24.16 7.74
C ILE A 151 -14.73 -22.82 7.91
N ALA A 152 -13.38 -22.86 7.98
CA ALA A 152 -12.52 -21.70 7.90
C ALA A 152 -12.15 -21.45 6.43
N LEU A 153 -12.17 -20.18 6.00
CA LEU A 153 -11.81 -19.77 4.64
C LEU A 153 -10.59 -18.84 4.69
N THR A 154 -9.59 -19.16 3.92
CA THR A 154 -8.46 -18.24 3.65
C THR A 154 -8.42 -17.95 2.16
N VAL A 155 -8.42 -16.66 1.82
CA VAL A 155 -8.24 -16.19 0.44
C VAL A 155 -6.90 -15.48 0.35
N ARG A 156 -6.11 -15.79 -0.68
CA ARG A 156 -4.83 -15.15 -0.96
C ARG A 156 -4.80 -14.65 -2.40
N ALA A 157 -4.57 -13.36 -2.56
CA ALA A 157 -4.42 -12.70 -3.86
C ALA A 157 -3.01 -12.12 -3.98
N GLU A 158 -2.37 -12.23 -5.16
CA GLU A 158 -0.98 -11.84 -5.40
C GLU A 158 -0.86 -10.91 -6.62
N TYR A 159 0.07 -9.97 -6.56
CA TYR A 159 0.47 -9.09 -7.66
C TYR A 159 2.02 -9.03 -7.75
N PRO A 160 2.63 -9.09 -8.97
CA PRO A 160 1.96 -9.40 -10.24
C PRO A 160 1.41 -10.83 -10.27
N ASP A 161 0.44 -11.07 -11.13
CA ASP A 161 -0.15 -12.40 -11.28
C ASP A 161 0.91 -13.38 -11.81
N LYS A 162 1.36 -14.26 -10.94
CA LYS A 162 2.39 -15.28 -11.27
C LYS A 162 1.81 -16.44 -12.09
N ALA A 163 0.48 -16.55 -12.17
CA ALA A 163 -0.18 -17.60 -12.97
C ALA A 163 -0.22 -17.24 -14.45
N ALA A 164 -0.27 -15.96 -14.80
CA ALA A 164 -0.27 -15.50 -16.20
C ALA A 164 1.03 -15.83 -16.98
N GLY A 165 2.08 -16.24 -16.30
CA GLY A 165 3.36 -16.67 -16.91
C GLY A 165 3.49 -18.15 -17.24
N ARG A 166 2.50 -19.01 -16.93
CA ARG A 166 2.61 -20.47 -17.11
C ARG A 166 2.00 -21.01 -18.42
N GLU A 167 1.47 -20.16 -19.27
CA GLU A 167 0.91 -20.59 -20.57
C GLU A 167 1.86 -20.31 -21.75
N LYS A 168 3.14 -20.65 -21.64
CA LYS A 168 4.06 -20.75 -22.80
C LYS A 168 5.13 -21.78 -22.52
N GLU A 169 4.76 -23.06 -22.44
CA GLU A 169 5.60 -24.21 -22.79
C GLU A 169 4.82 -25.17 -23.66
#